data_63d69ed2754481e0d745c74e6e72d7c7
#
_entry.id   63d69ed2754481e0d745c74e6e72d7c7
#
_cell.length_a   1.000
_cell.length_b   1.000
_cell.length_c   1.000
_cell.angle_alpha   90.00
_cell.angle_beta   90.00
_cell.angle_gamma   90.00
#
_symmetry.space_group_name_H-M   'P 1'
#
loop_
_entity.id
_entity.type
_entity.pdbx_description
1 polymer ?
#
loop_
_entity_poly.entity_id
_entity_poly.type
_entity_poly.pdbx_seq_one_letter_code
_entity_poly.pdbx_strand_id
1 'polypeptide(L)'
;MTYLFRTLVLGTSALALASCGADEIVSPGTGGNITINNPPAPAPAPAPTPTPTSTLVTPAAGCPTISNPDQLVNDGTISGPTGEYRVCTMPARFTASSTLPFNRGILYRMNGRVDVGTDGGPAPDGSDGATDSNVNLTMEPGVRVYAAGSSFLMVNRGNRLTAVGTQARPIIFTSRDNVQGLNNDSSSGQWGGVVLAGRAPVTDCIAPGATPGSVNCERQVEGAAQPALFGGATPSDKSGDLAYVQIRYSGFVLSGDNELQALTTGGTGTGTTFDRVMSYNSSDDGVEFFGGRVNMTRLIVVGAEDDSIDTDTGVKANLQFVIAVQRPGVGDTIIEADSSNAFNNSTPRQNTQISNATFIANSGTRDQAIRIRGGTDYAIVNSVLVDRQGATPCLRIDNAETIQTTGDDELGVPRFNSFVLDCATDFRNGSGVTADQTQGIFNAGTNNNANFTNTLSMTFVNGANENGVAVFNPTALSSFFTNPTNIGAVYPGNNTWINGWTCNSATATFDSAVSACTSLPVYS
;
A
#
# COMPACT_ATOMS: atom_id res chain seq x y z
N MET A 1 -33.08 -37.90 -23.49
CA MET A 1 -33.13 -39.31 -23.00
C MET A 1 -31.74 -39.66 -22.53
N THR A 2 -31.50 -39.77 -21.29
CA THR A 2 -31.06 -40.82 -20.38
C THR A 2 -30.57 -40.20 -19.08
N TYR A 3 -31.37 -40.36 -18.06
CA TYR A 3 -31.02 -40.00 -16.66
C TYR A 3 -30.03 -41.04 -16.11
N LEU A 4 -29.01 -40.58 -15.38
CA LEU A 4 -28.23 -41.44 -14.50
C LEU A 4 -28.26 -40.90 -13.08
N PHE A 5 -28.97 -41.65 -12.22
CA PHE A 5 -28.97 -41.49 -10.76
C PHE A 5 -27.59 -41.80 -10.21
N ARG A 6 -27.08 -40.99 -9.27
CA ARG A 6 -25.99 -41.36 -8.38
C ARG A 6 -26.47 -41.31 -6.93
N THR A 7 -26.38 -42.47 -6.36
CA THR A 7 -26.76 -42.85 -5.00
C THR A 7 -25.85 -42.18 -3.95
N LEU A 8 -26.49 -41.63 -2.93
CA LEU A 8 -25.86 -41.09 -1.74
C LEU A 8 -25.54 -42.24 -0.77
N VAL A 9 -24.27 -42.39 -0.38
CA VAL A 9 -23.86 -43.31 0.69
C VAL A 9 -23.58 -42.49 1.95
N LEU A 10 -24.44 -42.63 2.96
CA LEU A 10 -24.20 -42.14 4.32
C LEU A 10 -23.27 -43.13 5.05
N GLY A 11 -22.08 -42.66 5.41
CA GLY A 11 -21.19 -43.37 6.33
C GLY A 11 -21.34 -42.82 7.75
N THR A 12 -21.90 -43.64 8.63
CA THR A 12 -21.97 -43.41 10.07
C THR A 12 -20.65 -43.80 10.72
N SER A 13 -19.93 -42.81 11.30
CA SER A 13 -18.75 -43.10 12.12
C SER A 13 -19.16 -43.20 13.57
N ALA A 14 -19.00 -44.37 14.16
CA ALA A 14 -19.18 -44.63 15.60
C ALA A 14 -17.94 -44.17 16.37
N LEU A 15 -18.12 -43.31 17.34
CA LEU A 15 -17.09 -42.99 18.36
C LEU A 15 -17.04 -44.14 19.38
N ALA A 16 -15.88 -44.77 19.50
CA ALA A 16 -15.57 -45.68 20.62
C ALA A 16 -14.97 -44.86 21.76
N LEU A 17 -15.69 -44.79 22.87
CA LEU A 17 -15.19 -44.30 24.16
C LEU A 17 -14.39 -45.44 24.83
N ALA A 18 -13.09 -45.30 24.97
CA ALA A 18 -12.25 -46.17 25.78
C ALA A 18 -12.30 -45.68 27.24
N SER A 19 -12.95 -46.51 28.08
CA SER A 19 -12.94 -46.39 29.51
C SER A 19 -11.67 -47.05 30.04
N CYS A 20 -10.78 -46.29 30.72
CA CYS A 20 -9.73 -46.86 31.51
C CYS A 20 -10.29 -47.20 32.89
N GLY A 21 -10.52 -48.48 33.14
CA GLY A 21 -10.81 -49.02 34.44
C GLY A 21 -9.52 -49.17 35.28
N ALA A 22 -9.61 -48.81 36.56
CA ALA A 22 -8.54 -49.05 37.50
C ALA A 22 -8.53 -50.50 37.97
N ASP A 23 -7.41 -51.20 37.78
CA ASP A 23 -7.20 -52.54 38.26
C ASP A 23 -6.57 -52.53 39.66
N GLU A 24 -7.27 -53.21 40.53
CA GLU A 24 -6.91 -53.92 41.74
C GLU A 24 -5.80 -53.41 42.70
N ILE A 25 -6.27 -53.04 43.88
CA ILE A 25 -5.45 -52.92 45.08
C ILE A 25 -5.27 -54.30 45.70
N VAL A 26 -4.05 -54.85 45.61
CA VAL A 26 -3.65 -56.02 46.38
C VAL A 26 -3.24 -55.59 47.78
N SER A 27 -3.99 -56.08 48.78
CA SER A 27 -3.67 -55.93 50.18
C SER A 27 -2.75 -57.06 50.63
N PRO A 28 -1.53 -56.80 51.21
CA PRO A 28 -0.81 -57.76 52.01
C PRO A 28 -1.05 -57.47 53.52
N GLY A 29 -1.43 -58.54 54.20
CA GLY A 29 -1.73 -58.47 55.63
C GLY A 29 -0.55 -58.28 56.57
N THR A 30 -0.96 -57.88 57.74
CA THR A 30 -0.41 -58.03 59.09
C THR A 30 0.98 -57.47 59.39
N GLY A 31 0.99 -56.46 60.26
CA GLY A 31 1.98 -56.27 61.31
C GLY A 31 3.10 -55.29 60.98
N GLY A 32 2.88 -54.01 61.19
CA GLY A 32 3.93 -53.01 61.33
C GLY A 32 3.34 -51.66 61.76
N ASN A 33 3.93 -51.10 62.79
CA ASN A 33 3.58 -49.76 63.30
C ASN A 33 3.67 -48.75 62.18
N ILE A 34 2.56 -48.16 61.85
CA ILE A 34 2.52 -47.05 60.85
C ILE A 34 2.75 -45.75 61.59
N THR A 35 3.91 -45.16 61.44
CA THR A 35 4.14 -43.77 61.81
C THR A 35 3.57 -42.86 60.71
N ILE A 36 2.44 -42.20 60.99
CA ILE A 36 1.87 -41.22 60.09
C ILE A 36 2.69 -39.93 60.23
N ASN A 37 3.63 -39.70 59.33
CA ASN A 37 4.20 -38.38 59.14
C ASN A 37 3.19 -37.54 58.36
N ASN A 38 2.46 -36.67 59.08
CA ASN A 38 1.64 -35.65 58.41
C ASN A 38 2.58 -34.66 57.70
N PRO A 39 2.59 -34.56 56.38
CA PRO A 39 3.30 -33.48 55.72
C PRO A 39 2.69 -32.13 56.15
N PRO A 40 3.50 -31.07 56.28
CA PRO A 40 2.98 -29.75 56.59
C PRO A 40 1.91 -29.36 55.55
N ALA A 41 0.86 -28.71 56.05
CA ALA A 41 -0.23 -28.23 55.20
C ALA A 41 0.32 -27.47 53.98
N PRO A 42 -0.19 -27.71 52.78
CA PRO A 42 0.24 -26.95 51.59
C PRO A 42 0.10 -25.46 51.86
N ALA A 43 1.11 -24.67 51.49
CA ALA A 43 1.03 -23.22 51.53
C ALA A 43 -0.23 -22.75 50.79
N PRO A 44 -0.92 -21.71 51.28
CA PRO A 44 -2.08 -21.16 50.56
C PRO A 44 -1.71 -20.90 49.12
N ALA A 45 -2.56 -21.36 48.18
CA ALA A 45 -2.37 -21.09 46.77
C ALA A 45 -2.21 -19.56 46.56
N PRO A 46 -1.27 -19.12 45.75
CA PRO A 46 -1.17 -17.70 45.39
C PRO A 46 -2.55 -17.18 44.99
N ALA A 47 -2.91 -16.00 45.50
CA ALA A 47 -4.14 -15.36 45.04
C ALA A 47 -4.16 -15.33 43.51
N PRO A 48 -5.31 -15.63 42.87
CA PRO A 48 -5.38 -15.62 41.42
C PRO A 48 -4.88 -14.27 40.92
N THR A 49 -3.86 -14.30 40.08
CA THR A 49 -3.40 -13.11 39.37
C THR A 49 -4.63 -12.49 38.72
N PRO A 50 -4.89 -11.20 38.89
CA PRO A 50 -6.07 -10.58 38.26
C PRO A 50 -6.03 -10.90 36.77
N THR A 51 -7.05 -11.56 36.28
CA THR A 51 -7.24 -11.82 34.86
C THR A 51 -7.15 -10.47 34.17
N PRO A 52 -6.26 -10.28 33.18
CA PRO A 52 -6.17 -9.00 32.51
C PRO A 52 -7.56 -8.64 32.01
N THR A 53 -8.07 -7.51 32.46
CA THR A 53 -9.37 -6.98 32.03
C THR A 53 -9.31 -6.92 30.50
N SER A 54 -10.24 -7.57 29.83
CA SER A 54 -10.33 -7.58 28.38
C SER A 54 -10.19 -6.14 27.86
N THR A 55 -9.14 -5.87 27.09
CA THR A 55 -8.89 -4.56 26.46
C THR A 55 -9.80 -4.30 25.27
N LEU A 56 -10.88 -5.07 25.12
CA LEU A 56 -11.84 -4.92 24.04
C LEU A 56 -12.44 -3.52 24.03
N VAL A 57 -12.66 -3.02 22.83
CA VAL A 57 -13.27 -1.70 22.61
C VAL A 57 -14.76 -1.77 22.91
N THR A 58 -15.27 -0.75 23.58
CA THR A 58 -16.70 -0.53 23.79
C THR A 58 -17.18 0.55 22.82
N PRO A 59 -18.35 0.40 22.15
CA PRO A 59 -18.84 1.37 21.20
C PRO A 59 -19.16 2.71 21.88
N ALA A 60 -18.88 3.80 21.19
CA ALA A 60 -19.29 5.13 21.60
C ALA A 60 -20.82 5.25 21.64
N ALA A 61 -21.35 6.14 22.46
CA ALA A 61 -22.80 6.35 22.60
C ALA A 61 -23.48 6.83 21.30
N GLY A 62 -22.75 7.55 20.45
CA GLY A 62 -23.24 8.07 19.17
C GLY A 62 -22.10 8.56 18.28
N CYS A 63 -22.47 9.07 17.12
CA CYS A 63 -21.53 9.71 16.19
C CYS A 63 -21.30 11.17 16.56
N PRO A 64 -20.07 11.69 16.33
CA PRO A 64 -19.79 13.10 16.57
C PRO A 64 -20.54 13.97 15.55
N THR A 65 -20.79 15.22 15.92
CA THR A 65 -21.23 16.26 15.00
C THR A 65 -20.03 16.79 14.23
N ILE A 66 -20.19 16.98 12.92
CA ILE A 66 -19.18 17.55 12.03
C ILE A 66 -19.69 18.86 11.41
N SER A 67 -18.79 19.63 10.81
CA SER A 67 -19.15 20.92 10.20
C SER A 67 -19.90 20.77 8.86
N ASN A 68 -19.88 19.59 8.25
CA ASN A 68 -20.64 19.32 7.02
C ASN A 68 -22.14 19.44 7.28
N PRO A 69 -22.93 20.10 6.38
CA PRO A 69 -24.40 20.14 6.53
C PRO A 69 -25.03 18.75 6.64
N ASP A 70 -24.61 17.83 5.77
CA ASP A 70 -25.00 16.43 5.87
C ASP A 70 -24.13 15.76 6.94
N GLN A 71 -24.77 15.42 8.06
CA GLN A 71 -24.09 14.87 9.22
C GLN A 71 -23.74 13.38 9.04
N LEU A 72 -22.89 12.88 9.91
CA LEU A 72 -22.62 11.45 10.03
C LEU A 72 -23.89 10.70 10.45
N VAL A 73 -24.18 9.59 9.76
CA VAL A 73 -25.34 8.74 10.10
C VAL A 73 -24.88 7.67 11.08
N ASN A 74 -25.62 7.53 12.19
CA ASN A 74 -25.41 6.45 13.15
C ASN A 74 -26.06 5.16 12.63
N ASP A 75 -25.25 4.25 12.09
CA ASP A 75 -25.69 2.96 11.52
C ASP A 75 -25.53 1.78 12.52
N GLY A 76 -25.73 2.05 13.81
CA GLY A 76 -25.62 1.01 14.82
C GLY A 76 -24.20 0.65 15.19
N THR A 77 -23.89 -0.63 15.33
CA THR A 77 -22.58 -1.12 15.75
C THR A 77 -22.05 -2.22 14.83
N ILE A 78 -20.74 -2.42 14.86
CA ILE A 78 -20.04 -3.53 14.20
C ILE A 78 -19.09 -4.17 15.21
N SER A 79 -19.09 -5.50 15.27
CA SER A 79 -18.22 -6.28 16.17
C SER A 79 -17.11 -6.98 15.41
N GLY A 80 -15.96 -7.12 16.07
CA GLY A 80 -14.80 -7.86 15.56
C GLY A 80 -13.90 -8.33 16.71
N PRO A 81 -12.74 -8.93 16.40
CA PRO A 81 -11.83 -9.48 17.41
C PRO A 81 -11.34 -8.45 18.45
N THR A 82 -11.32 -7.17 18.09
CA THR A 82 -10.83 -6.09 18.95
C THR A 82 -11.92 -5.38 19.75
N GLY A 83 -13.17 -5.79 19.61
CA GLY A 83 -14.31 -5.27 20.36
C GLY A 83 -15.48 -4.87 19.47
N GLU A 84 -16.37 -4.03 20.01
CA GLU A 84 -17.51 -3.47 19.32
C GLU A 84 -17.33 -1.97 19.12
N TYR A 85 -17.75 -1.48 17.96
CA TYR A 85 -17.57 -0.10 17.56
C TYR A 85 -18.90 0.52 17.09
N ARG A 86 -19.12 1.79 17.42
CA ARG A 86 -20.15 2.60 16.79
C ARG A 86 -19.80 2.84 15.33
N VAL A 87 -20.74 2.60 14.43
CA VAL A 87 -20.59 2.89 13.00
C VAL A 87 -21.15 4.27 12.69
N CYS A 88 -20.27 5.13 12.18
CA CYS A 88 -20.61 6.47 11.74
C CYS A 88 -20.42 6.56 10.23
N THR A 89 -21.49 6.42 9.46
CA THR A 89 -21.45 6.49 8.00
C THR A 89 -21.27 7.92 7.54
N MET A 90 -20.27 8.14 6.69
CA MET A 90 -19.96 9.43 6.10
C MET A 90 -21.04 9.84 5.09
N PRO A 91 -21.30 11.15 4.90
CA PRO A 91 -22.13 11.63 3.79
C PRO A 91 -21.51 11.24 2.46
N ALA A 92 -22.30 11.12 1.42
CA ALA A 92 -21.82 10.85 0.06
C ALA A 92 -20.90 11.98 -0.46
N ARG A 93 -21.03 13.19 0.09
CA ARG A 93 -20.16 14.34 -0.25
C ARG A 93 -19.95 15.24 0.96
N PHE A 94 -18.71 15.60 1.18
CA PHE A 94 -18.36 16.71 2.06
C PHE A 94 -18.42 18.02 1.24
N THR A 95 -19.36 18.88 1.60
CA THR A 95 -19.58 20.20 0.96
C THR A 95 -19.02 21.35 1.80
N ALA A 96 -18.58 21.06 3.01
CA ALA A 96 -17.90 21.98 3.90
C ALA A 96 -16.72 21.30 4.60
N SER A 97 -15.64 22.06 4.82
CA SER A 97 -14.47 21.54 5.53
C SER A 97 -14.88 20.96 6.88
N SER A 98 -14.44 19.76 7.14
CA SER A 98 -14.89 18.97 8.29
C SER A 98 -13.75 18.18 8.89
N THR A 99 -13.82 17.94 10.19
CA THR A 99 -12.89 17.06 10.90
C THR A 99 -13.59 15.81 11.35
N LEU A 100 -13.02 14.64 11.06
CA LEU A 100 -13.39 13.38 11.67
C LEU A 100 -12.54 13.20 12.94
N PRO A 101 -13.11 13.39 14.12
CA PRO A 101 -12.36 13.28 15.36
C PRO A 101 -12.06 11.82 15.71
N PHE A 102 -10.93 11.60 16.35
CA PHE A 102 -10.61 10.29 16.89
C PHE A 102 -11.48 9.96 18.11
N ASN A 103 -12.10 8.81 18.09
CA ASN A 103 -12.70 8.19 19.25
C ASN A 103 -12.44 6.68 19.20
N ARG A 104 -11.96 6.12 20.31
CA ARG A 104 -11.60 4.70 20.39
C ARG A 104 -12.77 3.78 20.01
N GLY A 105 -14.00 4.14 20.35
CA GLY A 105 -15.21 3.36 20.13
C GLY A 105 -15.93 3.67 18.81
N ILE A 106 -15.32 4.40 17.87
CA ILE A 106 -15.91 4.75 16.59
C ILE A 106 -15.12 4.16 15.43
N LEU A 107 -15.85 3.69 14.43
CA LEU A 107 -15.36 3.47 13.06
C LEU A 107 -16.21 4.31 12.10
N TYR A 108 -15.52 4.99 11.19
CA TYR A 108 -16.17 5.70 10.09
C TYR A 108 -16.40 4.74 8.92
N ARG A 109 -17.56 4.83 8.29
CA ARG A 109 -17.92 3.97 7.16
C ARG A 109 -18.07 4.78 5.89
N MET A 110 -17.44 4.34 4.81
CA MET A 110 -17.82 4.73 3.45
C MET A 110 -18.87 3.75 2.92
N ASN A 111 -19.96 4.28 2.38
CA ASN A 111 -21.04 3.52 1.78
C ASN A 111 -21.27 4.00 0.34
N GLY A 112 -20.54 3.40 -0.58
CA GLY A 112 -20.36 3.90 -1.94
C GLY A 112 -19.25 4.94 -2.04
N ARG A 113 -19.20 5.68 -3.15
CA ARG A 113 -18.25 6.78 -3.36
C ARG A 113 -18.50 7.89 -2.35
N VAL A 114 -17.43 8.35 -1.71
CA VAL A 114 -17.45 9.53 -0.83
C VAL A 114 -16.58 10.62 -1.47
N ASP A 115 -17.20 11.73 -1.81
CA ASP A 115 -16.53 12.88 -2.42
C ASP A 115 -16.09 13.90 -1.38
N VAL A 116 -14.87 14.44 -1.52
CA VAL A 116 -14.43 15.65 -0.84
C VAL A 116 -14.56 16.82 -1.82
N GLY A 117 -15.53 17.69 -1.56
CA GLY A 117 -15.90 18.80 -2.41
C GLY A 117 -16.47 18.41 -3.78
N THR A 118 -16.70 19.39 -4.61
CA THR A 118 -17.01 19.24 -6.03
C THR A 118 -15.74 19.40 -6.87
N ASP A 119 -15.74 18.88 -8.09
CA ASP A 119 -14.64 19.12 -9.01
C ASP A 119 -14.60 20.62 -9.40
N GLY A 120 -13.49 21.25 -9.07
CA GLY A 120 -13.25 22.67 -9.35
C GLY A 120 -12.69 22.94 -10.75
N GLY A 121 -12.66 21.92 -11.64
CA GLY A 121 -12.13 22.05 -13.01
C GLY A 121 -10.60 22.12 -13.09
N PRO A 122 -10.03 22.20 -14.30
CA PRO A 122 -8.58 22.17 -14.52
C PRO A 122 -7.86 23.50 -14.22
N ALA A 123 -8.60 24.63 -14.15
CA ALA A 123 -8.02 25.96 -13.90
C ALA A 123 -8.34 26.44 -12.47
N PRO A 124 -7.31 26.81 -11.69
CA PRO A 124 -7.53 27.26 -10.29
C PRO A 124 -8.13 28.66 -10.16
N ASP A 125 -8.18 29.43 -11.24
CA ASP A 125 -8.68 30.81 -11.27
C ASP A 125 -10.14 30.93 -11.74
N GLY A 126 -10.83 29.79 -11.98
CA GLY A 126 -12.20 29.74 -12.47
C GLY A 126 -12.38 30.17 -13.94
N SER A 127 -11.30 30.29 -14.71
CA SER A 127 -11.36 30.62 -16.14
C SER A 127 -12.03 29.52 -16.99
N ASP A 128 -12.13 28.32 -16.45
CA ASP A 128 -12.84 27.15 -17.00
C ASP A 128 -14.36 27.17 -16.71
N GLY A 129 -14.84 28.16 -15.96
CA GLY A 129 -16.25 28.28 -15.55
C GLY A 129 -16.64 27.44 -14.34
N ALA A 130 -15.73 26.66 -13.76
CA ALA A 130 -15.94 25.95 -12.49
C ALA A 130 -15.55 26.85 -11.29
N THR A 131 -16.05 26.48 -10.13
CA THR A 131 -15.74 27.20 -8.88
C THR A 131 -15.22 26.23 -7.85
N ASP A 132 -14.08 26.56 -7.25
CA ASP A 132 -13.48 25.77 -6.19
C ASP A 132 -14.37 25.74 -4.95
N SER A 133 -14.72 24.56 -4.50
CA SER A 133 -15.42 24.39 -3.22
C SER A 133 -14.48 24.52 -2.02
N ASN A 134 -13.17 24.38 -2.20
CA ASN A 134 -12.12 24.53 -1.20
C ASN A 134 -12.36 23.72 0.09
N VAL A 135 -12.96 22.57 -0.04
CA VAL A 135 -13.27 21.68 1.10
C VAL A 135 -11.99 20.94 1.52
N ASN A 136 -11.74 20.92 2.82
CA ASN A 136 -10.71 20.09 3.43
C ASN A 136 -11.35 19.09 4.38
N LEU A 137 -11.19 17.78 4.08
CA LEU A 137 -11.52 16.71 5.01
C LEU A 137 -10.30 16.41 5.87
N THR A 138 -10.40 16.68 7.17
CA THR A 138 -9.34 16.41 8.14
C THR A 138 -9.67 15.15 8.94
N MET A 139 -8.69 14.28 9.11
CA MET A 139 -8.77 13.10 9.96
C MET A 139 -7.77 13.21 11.10
N GLU A 140 -8.24 13.10 12.34
CA GLU A 140 -7.35 13.10 13.50
C GLU A 140 -6.51 11.82 13.59
N PRO A 141 -5.31 11.86 14.21
CA PRO A 141 -4.47 10.69 14.39
C PRO A 141 -5.21 9.54 15.09
N GLY A 142 -5.21 8.35 14.46
CA GLY A 142 -5.89 7.16 14.95
C GLY A 142 -7.30 6.95 14.40
N VAL A 143 -7.79 7.83 13.54
CA VAL A 143 -9.05 7.61 12.81
C VAL A 143 -8.95 6.33 11.99
N ARG A 144 -10.03 5.55 12.03
CA ARG A 144 -10.15 4.30 11.27
C ARG A 144 -11.40 4.39 10.40
N VAL A 145 -11.20 4.19 9.12
CA VAL A 145 -12.25 4.20 8.09
C VAL A 145 -12.36 2.81 7.51
N TYR A 146 -13.58 2.31 7.34
CA TYR A 146 -13.80 1.07 6.61
C TYR A 146 -14.80 1.23 5.47
N ALA A 147 -14.67 0.34 4.49
CA ALA A 147 -15.50 0.30 3.30
C ALA A 147 -15.78 -1.13 2.85
N ALA A 148 -16.60 -1.31 1.82
CA ALA A 148 -16.84 -2.60 1.17
C ALA A 148 -17.29 -2.40 -0.28
N GLY A 149 -16.99 -3.39 -1.14
CA GLY A 149 -17.37 -3.38 -2.54
C GLY A 149 -16.84 -2.16 -3.30
N SER A 150 -17.63 -1.56 -4.14
CA SER A 150 -17.25 -0.40 -4.97
C SER A 150 -17.11 0.93 -4.21
N SER A 151 -17.06 0.91 -2.88
CA SER A 151 -16.88 2.12 -2.07
C SER A 151 -15.45 2.64 -2.17
N PHE A 152 -15.25 3.95 -2.33
CA PHE A 152 -13.94 4.60 -2.35
C PHE A 152 -14.02 6.05 -1.92
N LEU A 153 -12.87 6.64 -1.56
CA LEU A 153 -12.74 8.05 -1.25
C LEU A 153 -12.21 8.81 -2.47
N MET A 154 -12.92 9.86 -2.90
CA MET A 154 -12.53 10.73 -4.00
C MET A 154 -12.30 12.16 -3.52
N VAL A 155 -11.06 12.63 -3.58
CA VAL A 155 -10.74 14.05 -3.39
C VAL A 155 -10.76 14.72 -4.75
N ASN A 156 -11.76 15.54 -5.01
CA ASN A 156 -11.93 16.24 -6.28
C ASN A 156 -10.97 17.44 -6.39
N ARG A 157 -10.65 17.88 -7.62
CA ARG A 157 -9.74 19.03 -7.85
C ARG A 157 -10.19 20.28 -7.09
N GLY A 158 -9.23 21.03 -6.54
CA GLY A 158 -9.49 22.21 -5.72
C GLY A 158 -9.89 21.91 -4.27
N ASN A 159 -9.88 20.63 -3.86
CA ASN A 159 -10.18 20.20 -2.50
C ASN A 159 -9.01 19.41 -1.90
N ARG A 160 -9.09 19.03 -0.61
CA ARG A 160 -7.95 18.44 0.10
C ARG A 160 -8.38 17.36 1.09
N LEU A 161 -7.48 16.40 1.26
CA LEU A 161 -7.50 15.44 2.36
C LEU A 161 -6.32 15.71 3.29
N THR A 162 -6.58 16.04 4.55
CA THR A 162 -5.56 16.11 5.60
C THR A 162 -5.67 14.87 6.47
N ALA A 163 -4.91 13.83 6.13
CA ALA A 163 -4.85 12.55 6.83
C ALA A 163 -3.46 12.39 7.45
N VAL A 164 -3.21 13.10 8.56
CA VAL A 164 -1.92 13.12 9.24
C VAL A 164 -2.02 12.38 10.56
N GLY A 165 -1.66 11.11 10.55
CA GLY A 165 -1.55 10.26 11.74
C GLY A 165 -0.29 10.54 12.54
N THR A 166 0.00 9.65 13.48
CA THR A 166 1.28 9.62 14.22
C THR A 166 1.82 8.19 14.26
N GLN A 167 3.08 8.05 14.64
CA GLN A 167 3.69 6.73 14.83
C GLN A 167 2.85 5.83 15.74
N ALA A 168 2.30 6.33 16.83
CA ALA A 168 1.51 5.56 17.79
C ALA A 168 0.02 5.43 17.40
N ARG A 169 -0.47 6.31 16.51
CA ARG A 169 -1.86 6.36 16.07
C ARG A 169 -1.94 6.67 14.57
N PRO A 170 -1.52 5.71 13.70
CA PRO A 170 -1.71 5.86 12.27
C PRO A 170 -3.20 5.96 11.91
N ILE A 171 -3.50 6.59 10.80
CA ILE A 171 -4.83 6.59 10.17
C ILE A 171 -4.94 5.32 9.33
N ILE A 172 -6.05 4.60 9.45
CA ILE A 172 -6.24 3.32 8.77
C ILE A 172 -7.50 3.36 7.91
N PHE A 173 -7.30 3.13 6.62
CA PHE A 173 -8.38 2.79 5.69
C PHE A 173 -8.34 1.28 5.48
N THR A 174 -9.48 0.61 5.61
CA THR A 174 -9.54 -0.84 5.52
C THR A 174 -10.90 -1.35 5.04
N SER A 175 -11.05 -2.67 4.98
CA SER A 175 -12.30 -3.31 4.61
C SER A 175 -13.20 -3.60 5.82
N ARG A 176 -14.49 -3.80 5.55
CA ARG A 176 -15.44 -4.31 6.52
C ARG A 176 -15.02 -5.67 7.09
N ASP A 177 -14.52 -6.54 6.24
CA ASP A 177 -14.12 -7.89 6.62
C ASP A 177 -12.90 -7.86 7.57
N ASN A 178 -11.99 -6.92 7.38
CA ASN A 178 -10.89 -6.70 8.33
C ASN A 178 -11.38 -6.28 9.71
N VAL A 179 -12.39 -5.40 9.78
CA VAL A 179 -13.03 -5.03 11.06
C VAL A 179 -13.62 -6.25 11.75
N GLN A 180 -14.27 -7.13 11.01
CA GLN A 180 -14.94 -8.33 11.52
C GLN A 180 -13.97 -9.50 11.81
N GLY A 181 -12.68 -9.35 11.46
CA GLY A 181 -11.68 -10.42 11.66
C GLY A 181 -11.83 -11.58 10.70
N LEU A 182 -12.39 -11.36 9.51
CA LEU A 182 -12.60 -12.39 8.48
C LEU A 182 -11.42 -12.50 7.51
N ASN A 183 -10.49 -11.54 7.55
CA ASN A 183 -9.35 -11.50 6.65
C ASN A 183 -8.21 -12.43 7.10
N ASN A 184 -7.48 -12.90 6.12
CA ASN A 184 -6.17 -13.53 6.26
C ASN A 184 -5.13 -12.81 5.38
N ASP A 185 -3.89 -13.30 5.37
CA ASP A 185 -2.79 -12.68 4.60
C ASP A 185 -2.95 -12.80 3.06
N SER A 186 -3.96 -13.52 2.58
CA SER A 186 -4.29 -13.63 1.14
C SER A 186 -5.53 -12.82 0.75
N SER A 187 -6.18 -12.13 1.67
CA SER A 187 -7.35 -11.30 1.37
C SER A 187 -6.93 -10.02 0.64
N SER A 188 -7.74 -9.58 -0.35
CA SER A 188 -7.54 -8.38 -1.18
C SER A 188 -8.87 -7.95 -1.80
N GLY A 189 -8.93 -6.87 -2.57
CA GLY A 189 -10.05 -6.52 -3.45
C GLY A 189 -11.39 -6.29 -2.75
N GLN A 190 -11.40 -5.82 -1.51
CA GLN A 190 -12.61 -5.76 -0.71
C GLN A 190 -13.31 -4.40 -0.73
N TRP A 191 -12.62 -3.39 -1.22
CA TRP A 191 -13.13 -2.02 -1.44
C TRP A 191 -12.23 -1.28 -2.44
N GLY A 192 -12.65 -0.12 -2.97
CA GLY A 192 -11.91 0.58 -4.01
C GLY A 192 -10.53 1.05 -3.56
N GLY A 193 -10.46 2.17 -2.90
CA GLY A 193 -9.18 2.80 -2.52
C GLY A 193 -9.35 4.27 -2.19
N VAL A 194 -8.23 4.99 -2.15
CA VAL A 194 -8.17 6.44 -1.93
C VAL A 194 -7.67 7.11 -3.21
N VAL A 195 -8.46 8.02 -3.76
CA VAL A 195 -8.17 8.75 -4.99
C VAL A 195 -7.98 10.23 -4.70
N LEU A 196 -6.84 10.78 -5.12
CA LEU A 196 -6.53 12.20 -5.06
C LEU A 196 -6.45 12.78 -6.48
N ALA A 197 -7.40 13.63 -6.86
CA ALA A 197 -7.35 14.37 -8.12
C ALA A 197 -6.75 15.75 -7.92
N GLY A 198 -5.89 16.16 -8.82
CA GLY A 198 -5.24 17.46 -8.85
C GLY A 198 -5.21 18.07 -10.25
N ARG A 199 -4.60 19.25 -10.33
CA ARG A 199 -4.51 20.08 -11.54
C ARG A 199 -3.12 20.13 -12.16
N ALA A 200 -2.20 19.28 -11.72
CA ALA A 200 -0.87 19.26 -12.32
C ALA A 200 -0.90 18.60 -13.71
N PRO A 201 0.08 18.91 -14.58
CA PRO A 201 0.12 18.43 -15.95
C PRO A 201 0.06 16.91 -16.08
N VAL A 202 -0.73 16.47 -17.07
CA VAL A 202 -0.86 15.06 -17.47
C VAL A 202 -0.71 14.92 -18.98
N THR A 203 -0.51 13.71 -19.47
CA THR A 203 -0.57 13.35 -20.90
C THR A 203 -1.83 12.54 -21.19
N ASP A 204 -1.96 12.05 -22.41
CA ASP A 204 -3.09 11.20 -22.84
C ASP A 204 -4.46 11.82 -22.55
N CYS A 205 -4.68 13.00 -23.12
CA CYS A 205 -5.87 13.81 -22.87
C CYS A 205 -7.13 13.14 -23.43
N ILE A 206 -8.24 13.12 -22.66
CA ILE A 206 -9.53 12.59 -23.13
C ILE A 206 -10.20 13.48 -24.17
N ALA A 207 -9.97 14.79 -24.13
CA ALA A 207 -10.55 15.73 -25.08
C ALA A 207 -9.78 15.69 -26.41
N PRO A 208 -10.43 15.39 -27.55
CA PRO A 208 -9.76 15.38 -28.85
C PRO A 208 -9.10 16.73 -29.15
N GLY A 209 -7.81 16.70 -29.50
CA GLY A 209 -7.02 17.88 -29.83
C GLY A 209 -6.54 18.72 -28.62
N ALA A 210 -6.78 18.30 -27.40
CA ALA A 210 -6.15 18.92 -26.25
C ALA A 210 -4.63 18.68 -26.29
N THR A 211 -3.86 19.70 -25.92
CA THR A 211 -2.40 19.59 -25.88
C THR A 211 -1.98 18.97 -24.55
N PRO A 212 -1.22 17.88 -24.53
CA PRO A 212 -0.70 17.30 -23.31
C PRO A 212 0.04 18.33 -22.44
N GLY A 213 -0.18 18.27 -21.14
CA GLY A 213 0.38 19.21 -20.17
C GLY A 213 -0.28 20.59 -20.11
N SER A 214 -1.24 20.88 -20.99
CA SER A 214 -2.00 22.14 -20.97
C SER A 214 -3.18 22.07 -19.99
N VAL A 215 -3.80 23.23 -19.72
CA VAL A 215 -5.00 23.33 -18.88
C VAL A 215 -6.18 22.48 -19.41
N ASN A 216 -6.26 22.28 -20.72
CA ASN A 216 -7.33 21.50 -21.35
C ASN A 216 -7.03 19.99 -21.41
N CYS A 217 -5.87 19.56 -20.95
CA CYS A 217 -5.53 18.15 -20.90
C CYS A 217 -6.02 17.56 -19.57
N GLU A 218 -7.12 16.86 -19.65
CA GLU A 218 -7.75 16.16 -18.51
C GLU A 218 -7.83 14.67 -18.81
N ARG A 219 -7.80 13.86 -17.74
CA ARG A 219 -8.09 12.43 -17.77
C ARG A 219 -9.20 12.08 -16.79
N GLN A 220 -9.76 10.92 -17.01
CA GLN A 220 -10.73 10.28 -16.12
C GLN A 220 -10.00 9.24 -15.27
N VAL A 221 -10.28 9.20 -13.98
CA VAL A 221 -9.82 8.10 -13.11
C VAL A 221 -10.35 6.78 -13.66
N GLU A 222 -9.50 5.81 -13.79
CA GLU A 222 -9.80 4.49 -14.29
C GLU A 222 -10.92 3.83 -13.48
N GLY A 223 -11.79 3.09 -14.16
CA GLY A 223 -12.89 2.36 -13.52
C GLY A 223 -14.00 3.18 -12.87
N ALA A 224 -13.84 4.49 -12.69
CA ALA A 224 -14.87 5.30 -12.03
C ALA A 224 -16.15 5.36 -12.87
N ALA A 225 -17.27 4.85 -12.35
CA ALA A 225 -18.57 4.84 -13.01
C ALA A 225 -19.20 6.24 -13.19
N GLN A 226 -18.70 7.25 -12.46
CA GLN A 226 -19.10 8.65 -12.55
C GLN A 226 -17.86 9.51 -12.80
N PRO A 227 -18.01 10.72 -13.41
CA PRO A 227 -16.86 11.55 -13.68
C PRO A 227 -15.98 11.74 -12.43
N ALA A 228 -14.69 11.49 -12.59
CA ALA A 228 -13.64 11.68 -11.61
C ALA A 228 -12.43 12.21 -12.37
N LEU A 229 -12.49 13.49 -12.76
CA LEU A 229 -11.52 14.12 -13.64
C LEU A 229 -10.31 14.61 -12.87
N PHE A 230 -9.16 14.57 -13.54
CA PHE A 230 -7.90 15.13 -13.04
C PHE A 230 -7.09 15.74 -14.21
N GLY A 231 -6.05 16.48 -13.86
CA GLY A 231 -5.20 17.17 -14.84
C GLY A 231 -5.49 18.66 -14.94
N GLY A 232 -4.61 19.35 -15.61
CA GLY A 232 -4.57 20.80 -15.76
C GLY A 232 -3.15 21.29 -16.04
N ALA A 233 -2.82 22.53 -15.66
CA ALA A 233 -1.51 23.12 -15.89
C ALA A 233 -0.86 23.72 -14.63
N THR A 234 -1.20 23.23 -13.43
CA THR A 234 -0.72 23.76 -12.16
C THR A 234 0.23 22.77 -11.46
N PRO A 235 1.55 22.79 -11.75
CA PRO A 235 2.49 21.81 -11.19
C PRO A 235 2.59 21.82 -9.67
N SER A 236 2.21 22.93 -9.01
CA SER A 236 2.23 23.10 -7.56
C SER A 236 0.89 22.85 -6.88
N ASP A 237 -0.07 22.23 -7.57
CA ASP A 237 -1.39 21.93 -7.02
C ASP A 237 -1.29 21.16 -5.71
N LYS A 238 -2.32 21.30 -4.85
CA LYS A 238 -2.36 20.64 -3.55
C LYS A 238 -3.67 19.90 -3.35
N SER A 239 -3.60 18.57 -3.37
CA SER A 239 -4.74 17.68 -3.12
C SER A 239 -4.79 17.17 -1.67
N GLY A 240 -3.75 17.38 -0.87
CA GLY A 240 -3.76 17.00 0.54
C GLY A 240 -2.41 16.83 1.21
N ASP A 241 -2.46 16.33 2.44
CA ASP A 241 -1.32 15.94 3.26
C ASP A 241 -1.60 14.57 3.87
N LEU A 242 -0.83 13.55 3.49
CA LEU A 242 -0.94 12.19 4.00
C LEU A 242 0.34 11.82 4.74
N ALA A 243 0.20 11.47 6.04
CA ALA A 243 1.32 10.97 6.82
C ALA A 243 0.88 9.91 7.82
N TYR A 244 1.66 8.84 7.97
CA TYR A 244 1.33 7.70 8.81
C TYR A 244 -0.04 7.11 8.48
N VAL A 245 -0.24 6.78 7.20
CA VAL A 245 -1.50 6.25 6.66
C VAL A 245 -1.31 4.81 6.22
N GLN A 246 -2.27 3.96 6.55
CA GLN A 246 -2.35 2.60 6.01
C GLN A 246 -3.61 2.46 5.18
N ILE A 247 -3.50 1.83 4.01
CA ILE A 247 -4.59 1.46 3.10
C ILE A 247 -4.51 -0.05 2.92
N ARG A 248 -5.53 -0.77 3.38
CA ARG A 248 -5.50 -2.24 3.45
C ARG A 248 -6.66 -2.87 2.69
N TYR A 249 -6.39 -3.94 1.91
CA TYR A 249 -7.38 -4.78 1.24
C TYR A 249 -8.23 -4.07 0.18
N SER A 250 -7.65 -3.09 -0.49
CA SER A 250 -8.25 -2.31 -1.59
C SER A 250 -8.17 -3.02 -2.94
N GLY A 251 -8.48 -2.30 -4.02
CA GLY A 251 -8.34 -2.78 -5.39
C GLY A 251 -9.61 -3.41 -5.96
N PHE A 252 -10.80 -3.07 -5.45
CA PHE A 252 -12.05 -3.67 -5.92
C PHE A 252 -12.31 -3.34 -7.39
N VAL A 253 -12.62 -4.37 -8.18
CA VAL A 253 -13.00 -4.24 -9.60
C VAL A 253 -14.30 -3.47 -9.73
N LEU A 254 -14.25 -2.28 -10.33
CA LEU A 254 -15.43 -1.44 -10.54
C LEU A 254 -16.21 -1.84 -11.79
N SER A 255 -15.53 -2.20 -12.88
CA SER A 255 -16.14 -2.71 -14.11
C SER A 255 -15.10 -3.27 -15.09
N GLY A 256 -15.33 -4.47 -15.62
CA GLY A 256 -14.44 -5.10 -16.60
C GLY A 256 -13.01 -5.21 -16.07
N ASP A 257 -12.03 -4.71 -16.80
CA ASP A 257 -10.63 -4.66 -16.42
C ASP A 257 -10.26 -3.31 -15.76
N ASN A 258 -11.23 -2.60 -15.16
CA ASN A 258 -11.03 -1.31 -14.52
C ASN A 258 -11.15 -1.46 -13.01
N GLU A 259 -10.06 -1.29 -12.32
CA GLU A 259 -9.89 -1.42 -10.89
C GLU A 259 -9.44 -0.09 -10.28
N LEU A 260 -9.52 0.03 -8.98
CA LEU A 260 -8.91 1.13 -8.24
C LEU A 260 -7.75 0.58 -7.41
N GLN A 261 -6.65 1.26 -7.45
CA GLN A 261 -5.45 0.96 -6.67
C GLN A 261 -5.66 1.28 -5.17
N ALA A 262 -4.73 0.91 -4.31
CA ALA A 262 -4.84 1.34 -2.91
C ALA A 262 -4.78 2.87 -2.79
N LEU A 263 -3.78 3.50 -3.41
CA LEU A 263 -3.66 4.94 -3.54
C LEU A 263 -3.50 5.31 -5.02
N THR A 264 -4.50 5.98 -5.58
CA THR A 264 -4.44 6.57 -6.91
C THR A 264 -4.19 8.07 -6.81
N THR A 265 -3.17 8.58 -7.50
CA THR A 265 -2.99 10.03 -7.66
C THR A 265 -3.16 10.41 -9.12
N GLY A 266 -4.15 11.25 -9.41
CA GLY A 266 -4.36 11.80 -10.76
C GLY A 266 -3.99 13.27 -10.79
N GLY A 267 -2.91 13.66 -11.48
CA GLY A 267 -2.52 15.05 -11.62
C GLY A 267 -2.26 15.80 -10.31
N THR A 268 -1.81 15.13 -9.25
CA THR A 268 -1.43 15.82 -8.00
C THR A 268 -0.17 16.64 -8.22
N GLY A 269 -0.07 17.81 -7.55
CA GLY A 269 1.09 18.69 -7.68
C GLY A 269 2.03 18.63 -6.48
N THR A 270 3.17 19.35 -6.58
CA THR A 270 4.21 19.41 -5.53
C THR A 270 3.73 20.01 -4.20
N GLY A 271 2.57 20.65 -4.16
CA GLY A 271 1.93 21.10 -2.93
C GLY A 271 1.33 19.96 -2.09
N THR A 272 1.09 18.80 -2.69
CA THR A 272 0.62 17.59 -2.01
C THR A 272 1.80 16.91 -1.30
N THR A 273 1.61 16.52 -0.05
CA THR A 273 2.68 15.89 0.73
C THR A 273 2.34 14.45 1.09
N PHE A 274 3.34 13.57 0.93
CA PHE A 274 3.23 12.15 1.28
C PHE A 274 4.43 11.73 2.13
N ASP A 275 4.17 11.24 3.33
CA ASP A 275 5.21 10.64 4.18
C ASP A 275 4.64 9.46 4.97
N ARG A 276 5.28 8.30 4.91
CA ARG A 276 4.82 7.09 5.60
C ARG A 276 3.41 6.67 5.18
N VAL A 277 3.29 6.27 3.93
CA VAL A 277 2.10 5.62 3.38
C VAL A 277 2.38 4.13 3.22
N MET A 278 1.45 3.29 3.67
CA MET A 278 1.51 1.84 3.52
C MET A 278 0.29 1.34 2.77
N SER A 279 0.52 0.70 1.63
CA SER A 279 -0.45 -0.16 0.93
C SER A 279 -0.26 -1.61 1.37
N TYR A 280 -1.35 -2.29 1.68
CA TYR A 280 -1.32 -3.70 2.06
C TYR A 280 -2.41 -4.50 1.37
N ASN A 281 -2.00 -5.46 0.54
CA ASN A 281 -2.89 -6.37 -0.18
C ASN A 281 -3.97 -5.66 -0.99
N SER A 282 -3.60 -4.77 -1.91
CA SER A 282 -4.47 -4.36 -3.01
C SER A 282 -4.65 -5.53 -4.00
N SER A 283 -5.81 -5.71 -4.60
CA SER A 283 -5.98 -6.68 -5.69
C SER A 283 -5.58 -6.13 -7.06
N ASP A 284 -5.28 -4.88 -7.09
CA ASP A 284 -4.67 -4.14 -8.16
C ASP A 284 -3.37 -3.53 -7.62
N ASP A 285 -2.91 -2.40 -8.16
CA ASP A 285 -1.65 -1.81 -7.73
C ASP A 285 -1.61 -1.39 -6.26
N GLY A 286 -0.41 -1.40 -5.73
CA GLY A 286 -0.13 -0.84 -4.42
C GLY A 286 -0.27 0.67 -4.40
N VAL A 287 0.28 1.36 -5.40
CA VAL A 287 0.10 2.78 -5.68
C VAL A 287 0.22 3.01 -7.18
N GLU A 288 -0.61 3.90 -7.73
CA GLU A 288 -0.51 4.31 -9.12
C GLU A 288 -0.54 5.84 -9.26
N PHE A 289 0.37 6.37 -10.09
CA PHE A 289 0.55 7.81 -10.28
C PHE A 289 0.28 8.21 -11.72
N PHE A 290 -0.91 8.72 -11.98
CA PHE A 290 -1.31 9.24 -13.29
C PHE A 290 -0.92 10.71 -13.45
N GLY A 291 0.19 10.96 -14.11
CA GLY A 291 0.68 12.32 -14.35
C GLY A 291 0.96 13.12 -13.07
N GLY A 292 1.08 14.43 -13.20
CA GLY A 292 1.32 15.31 -12.08
C GLY A 292 2.77 15.37 -11.60
N ARG A 293 2.92 15.74 -10.31
CA ARG A 293 4.21 15.93 -9.63
C ARG A 293 4.14 15.33 -8.24
N VAL A 294 4.63 14.10 -8.07
CA VAL A 294 4.54 13.35 -6.82
C VAL A 294 5.89 13.36 -6.10
N ASN A 295 5.88 13.82 -4.85
CA ASN A 295 7.03 13.73 -3.95
C ASN A 295 6.63 12.93 -2.72
N MET A 296 7.22 11.73 -2.55
CA MET A 296 6.84 10.83 -1.46
C MET A 296 8.07 10.29 -0.73
N THR A 297 8.02 10.33 0.59
CA THR A 297 9.03 9.66 1.44
C THR A 297 8.39 8.51 2.21
N ARG A 298 9.15 7.43 2.41
CA ARG A 298 8.75 6.30 3.26
C ARG A 298 7.46 5.62 2.79
N LEU A 299 7.52 5.13 1.55
CA LEU A 299 6.46 4.31 0.97
C LEU A 299 6.69 2.84 1.32
N ILE A 300 5.62 2.16 1.72
CA ILE A 300 5.60 0.70 1.90
C ILE A 300 4.48 0.12 1.06
N VAL A 301 4.80 -0.85 0.21
CA VAL A 301 3.83 -1.66 -0.53
C VAL A 301 4.07 -3.12 -0.21
N VAL A 302 3.05 -3.81 0.23
CA VAL A 302 3.10 -5.25 0.53
C VAL A 302 1.94 -5.96 -0.12
N GLY A 303 2.24 -6.89 -1.00
CA GLY A 303 1.28 -7.87 -1.49
C GLY A 303 0.23 -7.34 -2.46
N ALA A 304 0.53 -6.32 -3.26
CA ALA A 304 -0.27 -5.94 -4.43
C ALA A 304 -0.39 -7.15 -5.39
N GLU A 305 -1.54 -7.30 -6.05
CA GLU A 305 -1.81 -8.44 -6.92
C GLU A 305 -1.50 -8.15 -8.39
N ASP A 306 -1.38 -6.88 -8.75
CA ASP A 306 -0.77 -6.42 -9.99
C ASP A 306 0.57 -5.77 -9.66
N ASP A 307 0.78 -4.51 -9.92
CA ASP A 307 2.06 -3.86 -9.70
C ASP A 307 2.20 -3.27 -8.28
N SER A 308 3.40 -3.25 -7.75
CA SER A 308 3.59 -2.58 -6.47
C SER A 308 3.58 -1.06 -6.62
N ILE A 309 4.21 -0.55 -7.68
CA ILE A 309 4.28 0.87 -8.01
C ILE A 309 4.11 1.02 -9.53
N ASP A 310 3.00 1.60 -9.95
CA ASP A 310 2.81 2.01 -11.33
C ASP A 310 2.95 3.53 -11.51
N THR A 311 3.55 3.93 -12.62
CA THR A 311 3.80 5.34 -12.95
C THR A 311 3.49 5.59 -14.41
N ASP A 312 2.50 6.46 -14.69
CA ASP A 312 1.96 6.66 -16.03
C ASP A 312 1.69 8.15 -16.37
N THR A 313 1.28 8.37 -17.60
CA THR A 313 0.70 9.61 -18.16
C THR A 313 1.48 10.89 -17.86
N GLY A 314 2.82 10.81 -17.93
CA GLY A 314 3.70 11.98 -17.82
C GLY A 314 3.98 12.42 -16.37
N VAL A 315 3.83 11.53 -15.40
CA VAL A 315 4.16 11.86 -14.00
C VAL A 315 5.64 12.20 -13.86
N LYS A 316 5.94 13.18 -13.01
CA LYS A 316 7.31 13.43 -12.52
C LYS A 316 7.32 13.16 -11.02
N ALA A 317 7.91 12.04 -10.63
CA ALA A 317 7.89 11.58 -9.25
C ALA A 317 9.29 11.49 -8.63
N ASN A 318 9.38 11.78 -7.34
CA ASN A 318 10.56 11.53 -6.53
C ASN A 318 10.16 10.70 -5.31
N LEU A 319 10.70 9.50 -5.19
CA LEU A 319 10.40 8.57 -4.09
C LEU A 319 11.69 8.28 -3.30
N GLN A 320 11.65 8.41 -1.97
CA GLN A 320 12.79 8.03 -1.14
C GLN A 320 12.37 7.17 0.05
N PHE A 321 13.15 6.13 0.34
CA PHE A 321 12.90 5.10 1.34
C PHE A 321 11.65 4.28 1.00
N VAL A 322 11.79 3.42 -0.01
CA VAL A 322 10.69 2.61 -0.54
C VAL A 322 10.90 1.13 -0.17
N ILE A 323 9.89 0.50 0.38
CA ILE A 323 9.83 -0.95 0.56
C ILE A 323 8.70 -1.48 -0.31
N ALA A 324 8.98 -2.38 -1.25
CA ALA A 324 7.98 -3.12 -1.98
C ALA A 324 8.24 -4.62 -1.87
N VAL A 325 7.27 -5.38 -1.38
CA VAL A 325 7.38 -6.82 -1.14
C VAL A 325 6.18 -7.53 -1.74
N GLN A 326 6.40 -8.34 -2.76
CA GLN A 326 5.36 -9.18 -3.34
C GLN A 326 5.04 -10.37 -2.42
N ARG A 327 3.79 -10.79 -2.41
CA ARG A 327 3.36 -12.05 -1.79
C ARG A 327 3.86 -13.25 -2.58
N PRO A 328 4.12 -14.41 -1.95
CA PRO A 328 4.42 -15.63 -2.68
C PRO A 328 3.32 -15.99 -3.70
N GLY A 329 3.69 -16.07 -4.96
CA GLY A 329 2.80 -16.48 -6.06
C GLY A 329 1.85 -15.41 -6.59
N VAL A 330 1.94 -14.17 -6.12
CA VAL A 330 1.01 -13.08 -6.48
C VAL A 330 1.77 -11.81 -6.81
N GLY A 331 1.22 -10.97 -7.69
CA GLY A 331 1.81 -9.74 -8.21
C GLY A 331 2.35 -9.91 -9.62
N ASP A 332 2.28 -8.88 -10.46
CA ASP A 332 2.95 -8.85 -11.77
C ASP A 332 4.33 -8.23 -11.63
N THR A 333 4.51 -6.94 -11.70
CA THR A 333 5.81 -6.31 -11.48
C THR A 333 5.92 -5.59 -10.11
N ILE A 334 7.14 -5.24 -9.71
CA ILE A 334 7.34 -4.34 -8.57
C ILE A 334 7.23 -2.89 -9.04
N ILE A 335 7.72 -2.62 -10.25
CA ILE A 335 7.59 -1.33 -10.91
C ILE A 335 7.16 -1.56 -12.35
N GLU A 336 6.03 -1.01 -12.74
CA GLU A 336 5.72 -0.70 -14.12
C GLU A 336 5.87 0.81 -14.32
N ALA A 337 6.61 1.19 -15.36
CA ALA A 337 6.78 2.57 -15.76
C ALA A 337 6.38 2.70 -17.22
N ASP A 338 5.26 3.37 -17.45
CA ASP A 338 4.70 3.56 -18.79
C ASP A 338 4.39 5.04 -19.09
N SER A 339 4.10 5.30 -20.31
CA SER A 339 3.26 6.40 -20.77
C SER A 339 2.02 5.77 -21.39
N SER A 340 1.11 6.46 -21.96
CA SER A 340 0.00 5.81 -22.67
C SER A 340 0.48 4.81 -23.71
N ASN A 341 -0.10 3.63 -23.76
CA ASN A 341 0.20 2.59 -24.78
C ASN A 341 0.11 3.09 -26.24
N ALA A 342 -0.63 4.16 -26.50
CA ALA A 342 -0.80 4.75 -27.82
C ALA A 342 0.19 5.88 -28.12
N PHE A 343 0.91 6.39 -27.12
CA PHE A 343 1.68 7.63 -27.20
C PHE A 343 3.05 7.52 -26.53
N ASN A 344 3.88 6.59 -26.99
CA ASN A 344 5.28 6.59 -26.61
C ASN A 344 5.88 7.98 -26.84
N ASN A 345 6.73 8.42 -25.93
CA ASN A 345 7.41 9.70 -26.07
C ASN A 345 6.50 10.96 -25.91
N SER A 346 5.35 10.83 -25.24
CA SER A 346 4.49 11.96 -24.89
C SER A 346 5.20 12.97 -23.98
N THR A 347 4.87 14.25 -24.13
CA THR A 347 5.35 15.33 -23.26
C THR A 347 4.17 16.03 -22.55
N PRO A 348 4.29 16.36 -21.26
CA PRO A 348 5.45 16.17 -20.36
C PRO A 348 5.85 14.71 -20.27
N ARG A 349 7.14 14.45 -20.50
CA ARG A 349 7.69 13.09 -20.47
C ARG A 349 7.65 12.56 -19.05
N GLN A 350 7.26 11.30 -18.87
CA GLN A 350 7.30 10.66 -17.58
C GLN A 350 8.75 10.62 -17.06
N ASN A 351 8.96 11.00 -15.80
CA ASN A 351 10.25 10.93 -15.15
C ASN A 351 10.11 10.59 -13.67
N THR A 352 10.35 9.35 -13.32
CA THR A 352 10.32 8.88 -11.94
C THR A 352 11.73 8.61 -11.44
N GLN A 353 12.04 9.12 -10.26
CA GLN A 353 13.33 8.99 -9.62
C GLN A 353 13.15 8.36 -8.25
N ILE A 354 13.81 7.23 -8.01
CA ILE A 354 13.71 6.46 -6.76
C ILE A 354 15.08 6.38 -6.12
N SER A 355 15.17 6.71 -4.84
CA SER A 355 16.38 6.51 -4.04
C SER A 355 16.08 5.71 -2.77
N ASN A 356 16.98 4.84 -2.39
CA ASN A 356 16.87 4.04 -1.16
C ASN A 356 15.64 3.13 -1.16
N ALA A 357 15.55 2.27 -2.15
CA ALA A 357 14.52 1.24 -2.20
C ALA A 357 15.06 -0.15 -1.86
N THR A 358 14.20 -0.97 -1.27
CA THR A 358 14.38 -2.42 -1.15
C THR A 358 13.17 -3.09 -1.77
N PHE A 359 13.41 -3.77 -2.89
CA PHE A 359 12.42 -4.44 -3.70
C PHE A 359 12.58 -5.96 -3.56
N ILE A 360 11.52 -6.64 -3.23
CA ILE A 360 11.49 -8.10 -3.04
C ILE A 360 10.46 -8.71 -3.99
N ALA A 361 10.93 -9.23 -5.11
CA ALA A 361 10.15 -10.06 -6.00
C ALA A 361 9.94 -11.44 -5.35
N ASN A 362 8.70 -11.90 -5.34
CA ASN A 362 8.32 -13.15 -4.69
C ASN A 362 7.11 -13.82 -5.37
N SER A 363 6.63 -13.29 -6.48
CA SER A 363 5.44 -13.76 -7.17
C SER A 363 5.65 -15.06 -7.97
N GLY A 364 6.87 -15.58 -8.03
CA GLY A 364 7.22 -16.74 -8.84
C GLY A 364 7.62 -16.34 -10.26
N THR A 365 7.31 -17.16 -11.25
CA THR A 365 7.67 -16.88 -12.65
C THR A 365 6.83 -15.73 -13.18
N ARG A 366 7.48 -14.60 -13.42
CA ARG A 366 6.93 -13.41 -14.07
C ARG A 366 7.85 -12.98 -15.21
N ASP A 367 7.35 -12.08 -16.02
CA ASP A 367 8.13 -11.58 -17.16
C ASP A 367 9.33 -10.75 -16.71
N GLN A 368 9.20 -9.99 -15.64
CA GLN A 368 10.26 -9.16 -15.02
C GLN A 368 9.80 -8.64 -13.64
N ALA A 369 10.74 -8.21 -12.82
CA ALA A 369 10.42 -7.50 -11.56
C ALA A 369 10.27 -5.99 -11.78
N ILE A 370 11.06 -5.41 -12.68
CA ILE A 370 10.99 -3.98 -13.05
C ILE A 370 10.87 -3.87 -14.57
N ARG A 371 9.86 -3.14 -15.03
CA ARG A 371 9.61 -2.81 -16.42
C ARG A 371 9.61 -1.31 -16.65
N ILE A 372 10.43 -0.83 -17.57
CA ILE A 372 10.50 0.59 -17.97
C ILE A 372 10.20 0.66 -19.46
N ARG A 373 9.12 1.37 -19.84
CA ARG A 373 8.65 1.41 -21.23
C ARG A 373 8.05 2.77 -21.64
N GLY A 374 7.51 2.86 -22.84
CA GLY A 374 6.69 3.98 -23.29
C GLY A 374 7.46 5.29 -23.51
N GLY A 375 8.78 5.25 -23.60
CA GLY A 375 9.58 6.46 -23.71
C GLY A 375 9.69 7.22 -22.40
N THR A 376 9.75 6.53 -21.26
CA THR A 376 9.86 7.14 -19.94
C THR A 376 11.30 7.37 -19.54
N ASP A 377 11.56 8.49 -18.85
CA ASP A 377 12.81 8.70 -18.12
C ASP A 377 12.68 8.06 -16.74
N TYR A 378 13.69 7.33 -16.31
CA TYR A 378 13.67 6.66 -15.01
C TYR A 378 15.03 6.70 -14.32
N ALA A 379 15.03 6.81 -13.00
CA ALA A 379 16.26 6.67 -12.23
C ALA A 379 16.03 5.84 -10.97
N ILE A 380 16.82 4.79 -10.77
CA ILE A 380 16.84 4.00 -9.54
C ILE A 380 18.25 4.04 -8.98
N VAL A 381 18.38 4.62 -7.78
CA VAL A 381 19.69 4.77 -7.14
C VAL A 381 19.66 4.29 -5.68
N ASN A 382 20.82 3.89 -5.16
CA ASN A 382 20.96 3.42 -3.77
C ASN A 382 19.94 2.33 -3.39
N SER A 383 19.71 1.37 -4.26
CA SER A 383 18.59 0.43 -4.10
C SER A 383 19.04 -1.02 -4.19
N VAL A 384 18.19 -1.91 -3.71
CA VAL A 384 18.40 -3.37 -3.71
C VAL A 384 17.16 -4.02 -4.33
N LEU A 385 17.37 -4.92 -5.29
CA LEU A 385 16.32 -5.79 -5.84
C LEU A 385 16.72 -7.25 -5.64
N VAL A 386 15.83 -8.02 -5.04
CA VAL A 386 16.02 -9.45 -4.79
C VAL A 386 14.84 -10.24 -5.33
N ASP A 387 15.09 -11.26 -6.16
CA ASP A 387 14.10 -12.29 -6.50
C ASP A 387 14.27 -13.50 -5.59
N ARG A 388 13.33 -13.69 -4.67
CA ARG A 388 13.34 -14.79 -3.69
C ARG A 388 12.99 -16.15 -4.27
N GLN A 389 12.28 -16.19 -5.38
CA GLN A 389 11.88 -17.44 -6.03
C GLN A 389 12.92 -17.92 -7.06
N GLY A 390 13.85 -17.06 -7.47
CA GLY A 390 14.85 -17.36 -8.48
C GLY A 390 14.24 -17.65 -9.86
N ALA A 391 13.09 -17.04 -10.18
CA ALA A 391 12.32 -17.35 -11.37
C ALA A 391 11.92 -16.11 -12.19
N THR A 392 12.05 -14.90 -11.61
CA THR A 392 11.68 -13.64 -12.25
C THR A 392 12.94 -12.85 -12.66
N PRO A 393 13.07 -12.44 -13.94
CA PRO A 393 14.14 -11.54 -14.37
C PRO A 393 14.04 -10.19 -13.63
N CYS A 394 15.19 -9.59 -13.29
CA CYS A 394 15.22 -8.34 -12.54
C CYS A 394 14.69 -7.16 -13.35
N LEU A 395 15.30 -6.87 -14.50
CA LEU A 395 15.10 -5.62 -15.22
C LEU A 395 14.83 -5.85 -16.70
N ARG A 396 13.78 -5.19 -17.20
CA ARG A 396 13.41 -5.12 -18.60
C ARG A 396 13.18 -3.66 -19.02
N ILE A 397 13.73 -3.27 -20.16
CA ILE A 397 13.44 -1.99 -20.82
C ILE A 397 12.79 -2.29 -22.16
N ASP A 398 11.65 -1.65 -22.44
CA ASP A 398 10.95 -1.74 -23.72
C ASP A 398 11.01 -0.40 -24.47
N ASN A 399 10.85 -0.44 -25.78
CA ASN A 399 10.73 0.65 -26.73
C ASN A 399 12.03 1.46 -26.92
N ALA A 400 12.36 1.73 -28.18
CA ALA A 400 13.55 2.51 -28.55
C ALA A 400 13.51 3.93 -27.98
N GLU A 401 12.33 4.49 -27.81
CA GLU A 401 12.06 5.80 -27.23
C GLU A 401 12.48 5.88 -25.76
N THR A 402 12.49 4.77 -25.04
CA THR A 402 12.91 4.70 -23.62
C THR A 402 14.43 4.80 -23.46
N ILE A 403 15.19 4.44 -24.49
CA ILE A 403 16.66 4.47 -24.49
C ILE A 403 17.26 5.55 -25.39
N GLN A 404 16.46 6.47 -25.91
CA GLN A 404 16.96 7.60 -26.67
C GLN A 404 17.72 8.59 -25.77
N THR A 405 18.45 9.51 -26.36
CA THR A 405 19.27 10.51 -25.64
C THR A 405 18.93 11.95 -26.02
N THR A 406 17.98 12.12 -26.92
CA THR A 406 17.57 13.43 -27.43
C THR A 406 16.08 13.42 -27.72
N GLY A 407 15.39 14.47 -27.35
CA GLY A 407 13.96 14.64 -27.53
C GLY A 407 13.43 15.79 -26.70
N ASP A 408 12.14 16.05 -26.80
CA ASP A 408 11.50 17.08 -25.99
C ASP A 408 11.32 16.54 -24.55
N ASP A 409 11.71 17.35 -23.54
CA ASP A 409 11.66 17.01 -22.11
C ASP A 409 12.45 15.73 -21.76
N GLU A 410 13.46 15.38 -22.56
CA GLU A 410 14.27 14.18 -22.49
C GLU A 410 15.46 14.34 -21.50
N LEU A 411 15.64 13.38 -20.59
CA LEU A 411 16.77 13.33 -19.67
C LEU A 411 17.79 12.22 -20.00
N GLY A 412 17.57 11.50 -21.07
CA GLY A 412 18.43 10.40 -21.55
C GLY A 412 17.96 9.03 -21.06
N VAL A 413 18.79 8.04 -21.33
CA VAL A 413 18.50 6.65 -20.97
C VAL A 413 18.22 6.49 -19.46
N PRO A 414 17.47 5.46 -19.05
CA PRO A 414 17.29 5.14 -17.63
C PRO A 414 18.63 5.09 -16.87
N ARG A 415 18.64 5.61 -15.65
CA ARG A 415 19.87 5.81 -14.86
C ARG A 415 19.88 4.94 -13.63
N PHE A 416 20.93 4.16 -13.46
CA PHE A 416 21.12 3.28 -12.31
C PHE A 416 22.46 3.61 -11.65
N ASN A 417 22.46 3.88 -10.33
CA ASN A 417 23.69 4.08 -9.57
C ASN A 417 23.56 3.48 -8.18
N SER A 418 24.57 2.76 -7.73
CA SER A 418 24.52 2.06 -6.44
C SER A 418 23.25 1.20 -6.33
N PHE A 419 22.87 0.56 -7.43
CA PHE A 419 21.74 -0.34 -7.52
C PHE A 419 22.26 -1.77 -7.68
N VAL A 420 21.85 -2.67 -6.79
CA VAL A 420 22.31 -4.05 -6.77
C VAL A 420 21.15 -5.02 -7.03
N LEU A 421 21.43 -6.06 -7.82
CA LEU A 421 20.45 -7.05 -8.26
C LEU A 421 20.89 -8.44 -7.76
N ASP A 422 19.97 -9.19 -7.17
CA ASP A 422 20.14 -10.59 -6.78
C ASP A 422 18.98 -11.41 -7.36
N CYS A 423 19.08 -11.70 -8.66
CA CYS A 423 18.10 -12.46 -9.43
C CYS A 423 18.80 -13.61 -10.19
N ALA A 424 18.07 -14.66 -10.52
CA ALA A 424 18.59 -15.73 -11.37
C ALA A 424 18.88 -15.27 -12.81
N THR A 425 18.17 -14.22 -13.25
CA THR A 425 18.37 -13.53 -14.53
C THR A 425 18.28 -12.04 -14.30
N ASP A 426 19.36 -11.29 -14.57
CA ASP A 426 19.37 -9.86 -14.24
C ASP A 426 18.64 -9.02 -15.29
N PHE A 427 18.77 -9.39 -16.57
CA PHE A 427 18.26 -8.61 -17.70
C PHE A 427 17.47 -9.47 -18.68
N ARG A 428 16.38 -8.92 -19.19
CA ARG A 428 15.52 -9.59 -20.17
C ARG A 428 15.38 -8.75 -21.45
N ASN A 429 15.20 -9.42 -22.58
CA ASN A 429 14.82 -8.76 -23.83
C ASN A 429 13.46 -8.11 -23.71
N GLY A 430 13.39 -6.84 -24.06
CA GLY A 430 12.16 -6.09 -24.22
C GLY A 430 11.75 -5.95 -25.69
N SER A 431 10.65 -5.22 -25.90
CA SER A 431 10.21 -4.84 -27.25
C SER A 431 11.10 -3.72 -27.79
N GLY A 432 11.93 -4.00 -28.77
CA GLY A 432 12.83 -3.01 -29.38
C GLY A 432 14.10 -2.70 -28.58
N VAL A 433 14.30 -3.30 -27.41
CA VAL A 433 15.50 -3.17 -26.58
C VAL A 433 15.97 -4.55 -26.16
N THR A 434 17.23 -4.88 -26.40
CA THR A 434 17.78 -6.18 -26.02
C THR A 434 18.24 -6.20 -24.56
N ALA A 435 18.36 -7.40 -23.99
CA ALA A 435 18.96 -7.59 -22.66
C ALA A 435 20.38 -7.00 -22.57
N ASP A 436 21.18 -7.14 -23.64
CA ASP A 436 22.55 -6.59 -23.70
C ASP A 436 22.53 -5.05 -23.66
N GLN A 437 21.55 -4.40 -24.31
CA GLN A 437 21.38 -2.94 -24.24
C GLN A 437 20.97 -2.51 -22.83
N THR A 438 20.02 -3.21 -22.20
CA THR A 438 19.62 -2.97 -20.81
C THR A 438 20.81 -3.15 -19.87
N GLN A 439 21.61 -4.20 -20.03
CA GLN A 439 22.84 -4.44 -19.27
C GLN A 439 23.87 -3.32 -19.48
N GLY A 440 24.03 -2.87 -20.73
CA GLY A 440 24.93 -1.76 -21.06
C GLY A 440 24.55 -0.46 -20.34
N ILE A 441 23.25 -0.14 -20.30
CA ILE A 441 22.70 1.01 -19.58
C ILE A 441 22.92 0.87 -18.07
N PHE A 442 22.64 -0.30 -17.51
CA PHE A 442 22.87 -0.58 -16.10
C PHE A 442 24.35 -0.44 -15.71
N ASN A 443 25.25 -1.00 -16.51
CA ASN A 443 26.68 -0.97 -16.26
C ASN A 443 27.34 0.40 -16.51
N ALA A 444 26.66 1.32 -17.20
CA ALA A 444 27.14 2.69 -17.39
C ALA A 444 27.09 3.52 -16.10
N GLY A 445 26.27 3.12 -15.13
CA GLY A 445 26.21 3.76 -13.81
C GLY A 445 27.34 3.33 -12.87
N THR A 446 27.42 3.99 -11.73
CA THR A 446 28.49 3.75 -10.73
C THR A 446 27.99 2.84 -9.60
N ASN A 447 28.88 1.97 -9.10
CA ASN A 447 28.64 1.07 -7.97
C ASN A 447 27.44 0.10 -8.16
N ASN A 448 27.02 -0.13 -9.39
CA ASN A 448 26.02 -1.14 -9.70
C ASN A 448 26.62 -2.55 -9.64
N ASN A 449 25.83 -3.54 -9.24
CA ASN A 449 26.25 -4.93 -9.24
C ASN A 449 25.07 -5.85 -9.57
N ALA A 450 25.11 -6.49 -10.73
CA ALA A 450 24.11 -7.44 -11.18
C ALA A 450 24.36 -8.89 -10.69
N ASN A 451 25.53 -9.18 -10.12
CA ASN A 451 25.84 -10.48 -9.51
C ASN A 451 25.94 -10.32 -7.98
N PHE A 452 25.01 -9.60 -7.40
CA PHE A 452 25.04 -9.33 -5.98
C PHE A 452 24.51 -10.53 -5.20
N THR A 453 25.07 -10.77 -4.02
CA THR A 453 24.51 -11.73 -3.06
C THR A 453 23.99 -10.94 -1.88
N ASN A 454 22.67 -10.92 -1.70
CA ASN A 454 22.05 -10.19 -0.63
C ASN A 454 22.30 -10.83 0.74
N THR A 455 22.33 -9.99 1.77
CA THR A 455 22.41 -10.41 3.19
C THR A 455 21.26 -9.80 4.00
N LEU A 456 20.15 -9.47 3.33
CA LEU A 456 18.99 -8.89 3.96
C LEU A 456 18.45 -9.74 5.11
N SER A 457 18.12 -9.11 6.21
CA SER A 457 17.39 -9.70 7.33
C SER A 457 15.96 -9.15 7.41
N MET A 458 15.06 -9.84 8.11
CA MET A 458 13.66 -9.44 8.25
C MET A 458 13.00 -9.02 6.92
N THR A 459 13.36 -9.70 5.83
CA THR A 459 12.89 -9.47 4.45
C THR A 459 13.57 -8.30 3.74
N PHE A 460 13.72 -7.12 4.35
CA PHE A 460 14.13 -5.87 3.70
C PHE A 460 15.15 -5.04 4.50
N VAL A 461 15.64 -5.53 5.62
CA VAL A 461 16.63 -4.80 6.44
C VAL A 461 18.04 -5.18 5.98
N ASN A 462 18.84 -4.18 5.67
CA ASN A 462 20.21 -4.36 5.20
C ASN A 462 21.07 -5.24 6.12
N GLY A 463 21.81 -6.14 5.51
CA GLY A 463 22.91 -6.86 6.12
C GLY A 463 24.28 -6.27 5.77
N ALA A 464 25.32 -7.07 5.92
CA ALA A 464 26.69 -6.62 5.75
C ALA A 464 27.03 -6.25 4.29
N ASN A 465 26.51 -7.01 3.33
CA ASN A 465 26.81 -6.77 1.92
C ASN A 465 26.19 -5.48 1.41
N GLU A 466 24.92 -5.23 1.74
CA GLU A 466 24.22 -3.99 1.37
C GLU A 466 24.89 -2.76 2.00
N ASN A 467 25.30 -2.88 3.28
CA ASN A 467 25.99 -1.81 3.99
C ASN A 467 27.42 -1.53 3.47
N GLY A 468 27.98 -2.45 2.70
CA GLY A 468 29.29 -2.30 2.06
C GLY A 468 29.26 -1.59 0.70
N VAL A 469 28.08 -1.36 0.11
CA VAL A 469 27.96 -0.70 -1.19
C VAL A 469 28.11 0.82 -1.02
N ALA A 470 28.99 1.42 -1.82
CA ALA A 470 29.16 2.88 -1.84
C ALA A 470 27.89 3.57 -2.35
N VAL A 471 27.47 4.63 -1.67
CA VAL A 471 26.24 5.35 -2.02
C VAL A 471 26.47 6.37 -3.15
N PHE A 472 25.45 6.58 -3.96
CA PHE A 472 25.33 7.68 -4.89
C PHE A 472 24.67 8.87 -4.18
N ASN A 473 25.08 10.10 -4.48
CA ASN A 473 24.42 11.30 -3.95
C ASN A 473 23.13 11.62 -4.74
N PRO A 474 21.93 11.31 -4.24
CA PRO A 474 20.69 11.46 -4.99
C PRO A 474 20.26 12.92 -5.14
N THR A 475 20.85 13.87 -4.39
CA THR A 475 20.58 15.31 -4.58
C THR A 475 21.03 15.81 -5.95
N ALA A 476 21.85 15.02 -6.65
CA ALA A 476 22.20 15.28 -8.06
C ALA A 476 21.03 15.02 -9.03
N LEU A 477 20.03 14.25 -8.61
CA LEU A 477 18.81 13.99 -9.39
C LEU A 477 17.73 15.05 -9.08
N SER A 478 17.50 15.32 -7.80
CA SER A 478 16.48 16.27 -7.34
C SER A 478 16.84 16.78 -5.95
N SER A 479 16.56 18.07 -5.69
CA SER A 479 16.69 18.68 -4.36
C SER A 479 15.68 18.11 -3.33
N PHE A 480 14.72 17.31 -3.76
CA PHE A 480 13.82 16.58 -2.87
C PHE A 480 14.57 15.55 -2.02
N PHE A 481 15.58 14.91 -2.57
CA PHE A 481 16.30 13.83 -1.90
C PHE A 481 17.22 14.32 -0.79
N THR A 482 17.36 13.51 0.25
CA THR A 482 18.40 13.63 1.27
C THR A 482 19.51 12.63 0.97
N ASN A 483 20.76 13.01 1.28
CA ASN A 483 21.90 12.11 1.05
C ASN A 483 21.93 10.99 2.09
N PRO A 484 21.82 9.70 1.70
CA PRO A 484 21.80 8.58 2.62
C PRO A 484 23.23 8.15 3.02
N THR A 485 23.33 7.31 4.04
CA THR A 485 24.60 6.69 4.44
C THR A 485 24.79 5.28 3.87
N ASN A 486 23.70 4.63 3.46
CA ASN A 486 23.72 3.28 2.89
C ASN A 486 22.69 3.19 1.75
N ILE A 487 22.81 2.17 0.92
CA ILE A 487 21.76 1.78 -0.03
C ILE A 487 20.58 1.12 0.70
N GLY A 488 19.50 0.81 -0.03
CA GLY A 488 18.31 0.16 0.52
C GLY A 488 17.43 1.09 1.38
N ALA A 489 16.24 0.61 1.73
CA ALA A 489 15.24 1.40 2.45
C ALA A 489 15.48 1.43 3.97
N VAL A 490 16.00 0.34 4.54
CA VAL A 490 16.16 0.14 6.00
C VAL A 490 17.57 -0.33 6.30
N TYR A 491 18.33 0.49 7.00
CA TYR A 491 19.74 0.25 7.32
C TYR A 491 20.10 0.77 8.71
N PRO A 492 21.25 0.38 9.30
CA PRO A 492 21.66 0.88 10.61
C PRO A 492 21.68 2.41 10.68
N GLY A 493 20.98 2.98 11.66
CA GLY A 493 20.80 4.43 11.81
C GLY A 493 19.58 5.00 11.09
N ASN A 494 18.92 4.22 10.20
CA ASN A 494 17.65 4.59 9.56
C ASN A 494 16.62 3.44 9.63
N ASN A 495 16.60 2.69 10.70
CA ASN A 495 15.76 1.50 10.84
C ASN A 495 14.50 1.73 11.70
N THR A 496 14.31 2.92 12.25
CA THR A 496 13.19 3.21 13.15
C THR A 496 11.97 3.78 12.45
N TRP A 497 12.10 4.21 11.19
CA TRP A 497 11.00 4.85 10.48
C TRP A 497 9.82 3.91 10.16
N ILE A 498 10.07 2.60 10.15
CA ILE A 498 9.06 1.57 9.94
C ILE A 498 8.27 1.22 11.20
N ASN A 499 8.73 1.63 12.39
CA ASN A 499 8.20 1.18 13.66
C ASN A 499 6.90 1.89 14.05
N GLY A 500 6.01 1.17 14.71
CA GLY A 500 4.86 1.70 15.44
C GLY A 500 3.65 2.07 14.59
N TRP A 501 3.83 2.38 13.31
CA TRP A 501 2.74 2.84 12.44
C TRP A 501 2.35 1.84 11.33
N THR A 502 3.12 0.79 11.15
CA THR A 502 2.90 -0.28 10.16
C THR A 502 2.00 -1.38 10.73
N CYS A 503 1.83 -2.47 10.00
CA CYS A 503 1.25 -3.71 10.48
C CYS A 503 2.04 -4.92 9.98
N ASN A 504 2.02 -6.03 10.70
CA ASN A 504 2.74 -7.26 10.37
C ASN A 504 1.87 -8.24 9.60
N SER A 505 2.49 -9.02 8.74
CA SER A 505 1.88 -10.13 8.01
C SER A 505 2.87 -11.29 7.84
N ALA A 506 2.42 -12.41 7.27
CA ALA A 506 3.31 -13.50 6.89
C ALA A 506 4.31 -13.08 5.79
N THR A 507 3.95 -12.08 4.96
CA THR A 507 4.80 -11.56 3.88
C THR A 507 5.91 -10.64 4.39
N ALA A 508 5.60 -9.77 5.36
CA ALA A 508 6.54 -8.78 5.89
C ALA A 508 6.27 -8.48 7.36
N THR A 509 7.35 -8.46 8.16
CA THR A 509 7.33 -8.09 9.58
C THR A 509 8.14 -6.82 9.77
N PHE A 510 7.55 -5.80 10.39
CA PHE A 510 8.16 -4.48 10.55
C PHE A 510 8.60 -4.19 11.99
N ASP A 511 7.73 -4.49 12.96
CA ASP A 511 7.96 -4.18 14.37
C ASP A 511 7.18 -5.16 15.24
N SER A 512 7.78 -5.65 16.30
CA SER A 512 7.12 -6.56 17.25
C SER A 512 5.98 -5.91 18.05
N ALA A 513 5.93 -4.59 18.10
CA ALA A 513 4.93 -3.83 18.85
C ALA A 513 3.65 -3.52 18.04
N VAL A 514 3.65 -3.73 16.71
CA VAL A 514 2.48 -3.45 15.88
C VAL A 514 1.57 -4.68 15.73
N SER A 515 0.28 -4.44 15.49
CA SER A 515 -0.71 -5.50 15.26
C SER A 515 -0.48 -6.20 13.92
N ALA A 516 -1.07 -7.39 13.77
CA ALA A 516 -1.21 -8.01 12.46
C ALA A 516 -2.08 -7.14 11.53
N CYS A 517 -1.80 -7.15 10.22
CA CYS A 517 -2.62 -6.43 9.24
C CYS A 517 -4.06 -6.97 9.18
N THR A 518 -4.24 -8.24 9.52
CA THR A 518 -5.55 -8.90 9.62
C THR A 518 -6.39 -8.45 10.83
N SER A 519 -5.90 -7.52 11.64
CA SER A 519 -6.57 -7.00 12.83
C SER A 519 -6.41 -5.49 12.94
N LEU A 520 -7.40 -4.82 13.53
CA LEU A 520 -7.28 -3.40 13.86
C LEU A 520 -6.47 -3.23 15.16
N PRO A 521 -5.61 -2.21 15.24
CA PRO A 521 -4.98 -1.86 16.51
C PRO A 521 -6.01 -1.28 17.50
N VAL A 522 -5.80 -1.56 18.78
CA VAL A 522 -6.57 -0.95 19.86
C VAL A 522 -5.74 0.20 20.45
N TYR A 523 -6.15 1.42 20.15
CA TYR A 523 -5.50 2.62 20.69
C TYR A 523 -6.00 2.91 22.12
N SER A 524 -5.09 3.37 22.95
CA SER A 524 -5.41 3.83 24.31
C SER A 524 -5.91 5.28 24.33
#